data_03c4a24c43ab1f705db07c7f78614c27
#
_entry.id   03c4a24c43ab1f705db07c7f78614c27
#
_cell.length_a   1.000
_cell.length_b   1.000
_cell.length_c   1.000
_cell.angle_alpha   90.00
_cell.angle_beta   90.00
_cell.angle_gamma   90.00
#
_symmetry.space_group_name_H-M   'P 1'
#
loop_
_entity.id
_entity.type
_entity.pdbx_description
1 polymer ?
#
loop_
_entity_poly.entity_id
_entity_poly.type
_entity_poly.pdbx_seq_one_letter_code
_entity_poly.pdbx_strand_id
1 'polypeptide(L)'
;MLNSAAGTRLANLWDARKVSGMSEPELLLYRSNLLGSDKRITNYGGGNTSAKVLQKDPLTGEMTEVLWVKGSGGDVGTIRMDGFATLYMDKLRALKGLYRGVDQEDEMVGYLPHCTFNLNPRAASIDTPLHAYVPRKHVDHMHPDAVIAIAAAANSQALTREIYGDNIGWLPWKRPGYELGLWLEKFCVDNPKARGVVLESHGLFTWADDAETCYDTTLDIINKAIEWFETKSADKNAFSGARHTALPPARRQKIAADLMPAIRGMVSGKHHMVGHFDDSDAVLEFVCSRDMEALAALGTSCPDHFLRTKIRPLVVDLDPENPDVAATLKGLPDAVAAYREGYAAYYERCRHEDSPAMRDPNAVVYLIPGVGMITFAKDKATARISGEFYTNAINVMRGASSVSTYCGLPEQEAFDIEYWLLEEAKLQRMPKPKSLAGRIALVTGGAGGIGSATAERFLREGACVVLADIDAAALAAAADNLR
;
A
#
# COMPACT_ATOMS: atom_id res chain seq x y z
N MET A 1 -17.75 -17.97 -12.56
CA MET A 1 -18.30 -16.60 -12.44
C MET A 1 -17.16 -15.75 -11.92
N LEU A 2 -16.51 -15.00 -12.79
CA LEU A 2 -15.38 -14.12 -12.44
C LEU A 2 -15.97 -12.93 -11.67
N ASN A 3 -15.56 -12.79 -10.40
CA ASN A 3 -15.95 -11.67 -9.57
C ASN A 3 -15.56 -10.35 -10.26
N SER A 4 -16.46 -9.37 -10.26
CA SER A 4 -16.24 -8.03 -10.81
C SER A 4 -14.98 -7.39 -10.20
N ALA A 5 -14.32 -6.52 -10.95
CA ALA A 5 -13.10 -5.80 -10.53
C ALA A 5 -13.23 -5.04 -9.21
N ALA A 6 -14.44 -4.72 -8.83
CA ALA A 6 -14.75 -3.95 -7.63
C ALA A 6 -15.06 -4.83 -6.40
N GLY A 7 -15.21 -6.15 -6.58
CA GLY A 7 -15.58 -7.03 -5.47
C GLY A 7 -17.02 -6.84 -4.99
N THR A 8 -17.41 -7.61 -3.99
CA THR A 8 -18.70 -7.45 -3.33
C THR A 8 -18.73 -6.19 -2.47
N ARG A 9 -19.91 -5.59 -2.30
CA ARG A 9 -20.14 -4.45 -1.42
C ARG A 9 -19.48 -4.65 -0.04
N LEU A 10 -18.83 -3.62 0.46
CA LEU A 10 -18.25 -3.60 1.81
C LEU A 10 -19.36 -3.64 2.86
N ALA A 11 -19.22 -4.51 3.86
CA ALA A 11 -20.14 -4.56 4.99
C ALA A 11 -19.83 -3.44 5.98
N ASN A 12 -20.87 -2.85 6.54
CA ASN A 12 -20.73 -1.97 7.70
C ASN A 12 -20.51 -2.83 8.95
N LEU A 13 -19.34 -2.68 9.58
CA LEU A 13 -18.93 -3.43 10.77
C LEU A 13 -19.03 -2.61 12.06
N TRP A 14 -19.59 -1.39 11.99
CA TRP A 14 -19.78 -0.55 13.16
C TRP A 14 -20.80 -1.19 14.14
N ASP A 15 -20.43 -1.28 15.40
CA ASP A 15 -21.32 -1.82 16.46
C ASP A 15 -21.54 -0.75 17.54
N ALA A 16 -22.69 -0.12 17.50
CA ALA A 16 -23.06 0.95 18.44
C ALA A 16 -23.00 0.52 19.93
N ARG A 17 -23.14 -0.80 20.22
CA ARG A 17 -23.02 -1.30 21.60
C ARG A 17 -21.58 -1.33 22.07
N LYS A 18 -20.63 -1.61 21.18
CA LYS A 18 -19.21 -1.65 21.51
C LYS A 18 -18.64 -0.25 21.78
N VAL A 19 -19.15 0.75 21.10
CA VAL A 19 -18.63 2.13 21.18
C VAL A 19 -19.28 2.95 22.30
N SER A 20 -20.31 2.41 22.96
CA SER A 20 -21.00 3.11 24.06
C SER A 20 -20.03 3.40 25.20
N GLY A 21 -19.86 4.69 25.52
CA GLY A 21 -18.95 5.16 26.56
C GLY A 21 -17.49 5.30 26.18
N MET A 22 -17.13 5.01 24.93
CA MET A 22 -15.77 5.28 24.43
C MET A 22 -15.50 6.78 24.33
N SER A 23 -14.28 7.15 24.67
CA SER A 23 -13.74 8.49 24.43
C SER A 23 -13.43 8.70 22.93
N GLU A 24 -13.26 9.95 22.50
CA GLU A 24 -12.92 10.28 21.11
C GLU A 24 -11.66 9.57 20.58
N PRO A 25 -10.56 9.45 21.34
CA PRO A 25 -9.40 8.66 20.91
C PRO A 25 -9.70 7.17 20.76
N GLU A 26 -10.56 6.60 21.61
CA GLU A 26 -10.97 5.19 21.52
C GLU A 26 -11.90 4.96 20.32
N LEU A 27 -12.80 5.90 20.00
CA LEU A 27 -13.61 5.88 18.78
C LEU A 27 -12.73 5.97 17.53
N LEU A 28 -11.71 6.83 17.54
CA LEU A 28 -10.74 6.91 16.46
C LEU A 28 -10.00 5.60 16.26
N LEU A 29 -9.53 4.96 17.34
CA LEU A 29 -8.86 3.66 17.29
C LEU A 29 -9.78 2.58 16.72
N TYR A 30 -11.02 2.50 17.21
CA TYR A 30 -12.03 1.54 16.76
C TYR A 30 -12.31 1.70 15.26
N ARG A 31 -12.59 2.94 14.81
CA ARG A 31 -12.79 3.26 13.38
C ARG A 31 -11.61 2.88 12.53
N SER A 32 -10.40 3.19 12.97
CA SER A 32 -9.16 2.85 12.26
C SER A 32 -9.04 1.35 12.03
N ASN A 33 -9.23 0.56 13.08
CA ASN A 33 -9.12 -0.89 12.98
C ASN A 33 -10.20 -1.48 12.07
N LEU A 34 -11.43 -0.94 12.06
CA LEU A 34 -12.47 -1.37 11.14
C LEU A 34 -12.07 -1.08 9.68
N LEU A 35 -11.63 0.15 9.37
CA LEU A 35 -11.23 0.53 8.02
C LEU A 35 -10.05 -0.29 7.51
N GLY A 36 -9.02 -0.50 8.33
CA GLY A 36 -7.83 -1.26 7.95
C GLY A 36 -8.00 -2.78 7.95
N SER A 37 -9.15 -3.30 8.43
CA SER A 37 -9.42 -4.76 8.43
C SER A 37 -9.74 -5.32 7.04
N ASP A 38 -10.17 -4.47 6.09
CA ASP A 38 -10.48 -4.86 4.71
C ASP A 38 -9.48 -4.25 3.72
N LYS A 39 -8.74 -5.12 3.03
CA LYS A 39 -7.70 -4.71 2.06
C LYS A 39 -8.24 -3.97 0.84
N ARG A 40 -9.55 -4.04 0.59
CA ARG A 40 -10.20 -3.27 -0.48
C ARG A 40 -10.39 -1.80 -0.10
N ILE A 41 -10.29 -1.46 1.21
CA ILE A 41 -10.37 -0.10 1.72
C ILE A 41 -8.99 0.54 1.75
N THR A 42 -7.96 -0.20 2.18
CA THR A 42 -6.58 0.29 2.20
C THR A 42 -5.57 -0.85 2.28
N ASN A 43 -4.38 -0.63 1.71
CA ASN A 43 -3.25 -1.55 1.78
C ASN A 43 -2.62 -1.57 3.17
N TYR A 44 -1.75 -2.56 3.42
CA TYR A 44 -0.91 -2.60 4.62
C TYR A 44 -0.05 -1.32 4.74
N GLY A 45 -0.24 -0.61 5.84
CA GLY A 45 0.50 0.63 6.12
C GLY A 45 0.04 1.85 5.31
N GLY A 46 -0.84 1.69 4.33
CA GLY A 46 -1.46 2.78 3.59
C GLY A 46 -2.59 3.44 4.37
N GLY A 47 -2.96 4.64 3.94
CA GLY A 47 -4.02 5.42 4.55
C GLY A 47 -3.70 5.97 5.95
N ASN A 48 -4.54 6.89 6.39
CA ASN A 48 -4.46 7.56 7.69
C ASN A 48 -5.86 7.86 8.22
N THR A 49 -5.98 7.94 9.54
CA THR A 49 -7.20 8.37 10.23
C THR A 49 -6.85 9.41 11.27
N SER A 50 -7.77 10.33 11.55
CA SER A 50 -7.57 11.34 12.58
C SER A 50 -8.85 11.79 13.26
N ALA A 51 -8.68 12.41 14.43
CA ALA A 51 -9.72 13.13 15.14
C ALA A 51 -9.15 14.37 15.83
N LYS A 52 -9.88 15.47 15.81
CA LYS A 52 -9.60 16.69 16.60
C LYS A 52 -10.33 16.58 17.93
N VAL A 53 -9.59 16.58 19.03
CA VAL A 53 -10.09 16.28 20.36
C VAL A 53 -9.73 17.41 21.31
N LEU A 54 -10.70 17.88 22.09
CA LEU A 54 -10.41 18.82 23.18
C LEU A 54 -9.76 18.06 24.34
N GLN A 55 -8.56 18.47 24.73
CA GLN A 55 -7.80 17.88 25.83
C GLN A 55 -7.24 18.97 26.75
N LYS A 56 -7.05 18.62 28.02
CA LYS A 56 -6.45 19.51 28.99
C LYS A 56 -4.94 19.57 28.75
N ASP A 57 -4.43 20.78 28.53
CA ASP A 57 -2.99 21.02 28.41
C ASP A 57 -2.28 20.67 29.74
N PRO A 58 -1.23 19.85 29.73
CA PRO A 58 -0.57 19.39 30.94
C PRO A 58 0.19 20.49 31.70
N LEU A 59 0.54 21.60 31.03
CA LEU A 59 1.29 22.69 31.62
C LEU A 59 0.37 23.82 32.11
N THR A 60 -0.57 24.25 31.27
CA THR A 60 -1.46 25.39 31.57
C THR A 60 -2.73 24.99 32.30
N GLY A 61 -3.15 23.73 32.12
CA GLY A 61 -4.44 23.24 32.63
C GLY A 61 -5.65 23.69 31.82
N GLU A 62 -5.46 24.43 30.73
CA GLU A 62 -6.51 24.89 29.83
C GLU A 62 -6.92 23.82 28.82
N MET A 63 -8.16 23.91 28.34
CA MET A 63 -8.64 23.03 27.26
C MET A 63 -8.10 23.51 25.93
N THR A 64 -7.42 22.62 25.21
CA THR A 64 -6.86 22.91 23.89
C THR A 64 -7.29 21.86 22.87
N GLU A 65 -7.37 22.24 21.60
CA GLU A 65 -7.68 21.31 20.51
C GLU A 65 -6.40 20.56 20.08
N VAL A 66 -6.47 19.25 20.12
CA VAL A 66 -5.36 18.35 19.79
C VAL A 66 -5.76 17.45 18.61
N LEU A 67 -4.94 17.44 17.58
CA LEU A 67 -5.07 16.46 16.49
C LEU A 67 -4.48 15.13 16.94
N TRP A 68 -5.28 14.10 16.94
CA TRP A 68 -4.86 12.71 16.96
C TRP A 68 -4.81 12.20 15.53
N VAL A 69 -3.66 11.78 15.04
CA VAL A 69 -3.48 11.31 13.66
C VAL A 69 -2.57 10.09 13.65
N LYS A 70 -2.88 9.11 12.79
CA LYS A 70 -2.01 7.93 12.62
C LYS A 70 -0.58 8.38 12.35
N GLY A 71 0.35 7.89 13.16
CA GLY A 71 1.77 8.17 13.00
C GLY A 71 2.39 7.45 11.81
N SER A 72 3.59 7.89 11.44
CA SER A 72 4.34 7.33 10.32
C SER A 72 4.66 5.84 10.53
N GLY A 73 4.50 5.03 9.48
CA GLY A 73 4.98 3.64 9.40
C GLY A 73 4.14 2.59 10.12
N GLY A 74 2.93 2.89 10.59
CA GLY A 74 2.00 1.91 11.17
C GLY A 74 0.92 1.46 10.20
N ASP A 75 0.32 0.30 10.43
CA ASP A 75 -0.83 -0.20 9.69
C ASP A 75 -2.13 0.27 10.37
N VAL A 76 -3.11 0.75 9.61
CA VAL A 76 -4.39 1.26 10.13
C VAL A 76 -5.18 0.14 10.82
N GLY A 77 -5.18 -1.07 10.26
CA GLY A 77 -5.94 -2.20 10.76
C GLY A 77 -5.43 -2.79 12.09
N THR A 78 -4.15 -2.58 12.39
CA THR A 78 -3.51 -3.13 13.60
C THR A 78 -2.94 -2.06 14.52
N ILE A 79 -3.24 -0.78 14.25
CA ILE A 79 -2.81 0.34 15.08
C ILE A 79 -3.31 0.20 16.51
N ARG A 80 -2.51 0.66 17.45
CA ARG A 80 -2.86 0.79 18.87
C ARG A 80 -2.85 2.26 19.26
N MET A 81 -3.25 2.57 20.48
CA MET A 81 -3.34 3.93 20.99
C MET A 81 -2.00 4.69 20.87
N ASP A 82 -0.89 4.02 21.13
CA ASP A 82 0.48 4.55 21.02
C ASP A 82 0.98 4.70 19.56
N GLY A 83 0.18 4.25 18.60
CA GLY A 83 0.43 4.42 17.17
C GLY A 83 -0.01 5.78 16.62
N PHE A 84 -0.78 6.56 17.38
CA PHE A 84 -1.19 7.90 16.99
C PHE A 84 -0.17 8.95 17.47
N ALA A 85 0.14 9.91 16.61
CA ALA A 85 0.79 11.15 16.98
C ALA A 85 -0.26 12.14 17.47
N THR A 86 0.08 12.96 18.49
CA THR A 86 -0.80 13.98 19.04
C THR A 86 -0.14 15.36 18.91
N LEU A 87 -0.83 16.31 18.29
CA LEU A 87 -0.28 17.62 17.97
C LEU A 87 -1.26 18.75 18.33
N TYR A 88 -0.72 19.86 18.82
CA TYR A 88 -1.48 21.07 19.05
C TYR A 88 -2.02 21.66 17.74
N MET A 89 -3.33 21.84 17.63
CA MET A 89 -3.96 22.38 16.42
C MET A 89 -3.62 23.84 16.17
N ASP A 90 -3.48 24.65 17.19
CA ASP A 90 -3.05 26.06 17.09
C ASP A 90 -1.65 26.18 16.50
N LYS A 91 -0.71 25.34 16.95
CA LYS A 91 0.65 25.29 16.40
C LYS A 91 0.66 24.82 14.94
N LEU A 92 -0.14 23.77 14.61
CA LEU A 92 -0.27 23.30 13.22
C LEU A 92 -0.82 24.41 12.31
N ARG A 93 -1.81 25.18 12.77
CA ARG A 93 -2.35 26.33 12.02
C ARG A 93 -1.31 27.45 11.86
N ALA A 94 -0.46 27.67 12.87
CA ALA A 94 0.60 28.69 12.82
C ALA A 94 1.69 28.33 11.78
N LEU A 95 1.89 27.06 11.44
CA LEU A 95 2.84 26.63 10.42
C LEU A 95 2.57 27.26 9.05
N LYS A 96 1.32 27.68 8.76
CA LYS A 96 0.99 28.36 7.50
C LYS A 96 1.79 29.65 7.28
N GLY A 97 2.14 30.36 8.37
CA GLY A 97 2.97 31.55 8.32
C GLY A 97 4.45 31.29 8.00
N LEU A 98 4.89 30.02 8.08
CA LEU A 98 6.26 29.59 7.77
C LEU A 98 6.40 29.00 6.38
N TYR A 99 5.28 28.67 5.70
CA TYR A 99 5.32 28.05 4.39
C TYR A 99 5.82 29.01 3.31
N ARG A 100 6.84 28.56 2.57
CA ARG A 100 7.56 29.37 1.57
C ARG A 100 7.35 28.92 0.13
N GLY A 101 6.42 28.00 -0.09
CA GLY A 101 6.11 27.45 -1.41
C GLY A 101 6.61 26.02 -1.62
N VAL A 102 6.25 25.44 -2.77
CA VAL A 102 6.43 24.00 -3.10
C VAL A 102 7.90 23.58 -3.04
N ASP A 103 8.83 24.43 -3.47
CA ASP A 103 10.26 24.11 -3.49
C ASP A 103 10.88 23.92 -2.08
N GLN A 104 10.19 24.40 -1.03
CA GLN A 104 10.58 24.22 0.36
C GLN A 104 9.55 23.45 1.18
N GLU A 105 8.67 22.71 0.52
CA GLU A 105 7.59 21.97 1.18
C GLU A 105 8.09 21.00 2.25
N ASP A 106 9.21 20.32 1.99
CA ASP A 106 9.77 19.30 2.87
C ASP A 106 10.25 19.88 4.22
N GLU A 107 10.61 21.15 4.28
CA GLU A 107 10.95 21.82 5.54
C GLU A 107 9.78 21.80 6.55
N MET A 108 8.54 21.83 6.04
CA MET A 108 7.35 21.84 6.89
C MET A 108 7.24 20.58 7.75
N VAL A 109 7.75 19.44 7.26
CA VAL A 109 7.79 18.20 8.04
C VAL A 109 8.75 18.31 9.23
N GLY A 110 9.84 19.07 9.07
CA GLY A 110 10.79 19.37 10.13
C GLY A 110 10.18 20.17 11.30
N TYR A 111 9.10 20.89 11.08
CA TYR A 111 8.40 21.63 12.13
C TYR A 111 7.37 20.81 12.91
N LEU A 112 6.91 19.67 12.39
CA LEU A 112 5.90 18.85 13.05
C LEU A 112 6.29 18.39 14.48
N PRO A 113 7.56 18.02 14.78
CA PRO A 113 7.97 17.71 16.14
C PRO A 113 7.74 18.84 17.15
N HIS A 114 7.82 20.11 16.72
CA HIS A 114 7.57 21.28 17.58
C HIS A 114 6.08 21.51 17.88
N CYS A 115 5.20 20.82 17.17
CA CYS A 115 3.76 20.86 17.39
C CYS A 115 3.28 19.73 18.34
N THR A 116 4.13 18.82 18.78
CA THR A 116 3.76 17.65 19.58
C THR A 116 3.12 18.05 20.90
N PHE A 117 1.96 17.45 21.23
CA PHE A 117 1.22 17.67 22.45
C PHE A 117 1.74 16.81 23.60
N ASN A 118 1.81 15.49 23.40
CA ASN A 118 2.35 14.55 24.38
C ASN A 118 3.81 14.21 24.07
N LEU A 119 4.55 13.69 25.05
CA LEU A 119 5.87 13.12 24.85
C LEU A 119 5.81 11.75 24.14
N ASN A 120 4.88 11.61 23.21
CA ASN A 120 4.71 10.40 22.41
C ASN A 120 5.87 10.30 21.40
N PRO A 121 6.66 9.21 21.42
CA PRO A 121 7.79 9.05 20.51
C PRO A 121 7.37 8.79 19.05
N ARG A 122 6.09 8.57 18.77
CA ARG A 122 5.60 8.34 17.42
C ARG A 122 5.77 9.59 16.56
N ALA A 123 6.52 9.47 15.48
CA ALA A 123 6.65 10.56 14.50
C ALA A 123 5.31 10.82 13.80
N ALA A 124 4.97 12.09 13.61
CA ALA A 124 3.81 12.48 12.80
C ALA A 124 3.98 12.04 11.33
N SER A 125 2.87 11.69 10.68
CA SER A 125 2.86 11.43 9.24
C SER A 125 3.10 12.71 8.45
N ILE A 126 3.66 12.60 7.25
CA ILE A 126 3.70 13.70 6.27
C ILE A 126 2.30 14.18 5.89
N ASP A 127 1.29 13.31 6.03
CA ASP A 127 -0.11 13.64 5.77
C ASP A 127 -0.76 14.44 6.90
N THR A 128 -0.05 14.75 8.00
CA THR A 128 -0.58 15.49 9.13
C THR A 128 -1.26 16.81 8.72
N PRO A 129 -0.69 17.65 7.81
CA PRO A 129 -1.35 18.85 7.32
C PRO A 129 -2.68 18.58 6.62
N LEU A 130 -2.78 17.48 5.86
CA LEU A 130 -3.99 17.08 5.14
C LEU A 130 -5.15 16.80 6.11
N HIS A 131 -4.84 16.21 7.27
CA HIS A 131 -5.81 15.97 8.33
C HIS A 131 -6.11 17.22 9.18
N ALA A 132 -5.08 18.02 9.45
CA ALA A 132 -5.20 19.19 10.30
C ALA A 132 -6.09 20.27 9.66
N TYR A 133 -5.93 20.50 8.35
CA TYR A 133 -6.53 21.65 7.66
C TYR A 133 -7.93 21.38 7.13
N VAL A 134 -8.38 20.13 6.99
CA VAL A 134 -9.80 19.82 6.76
C VAL A 134 -10.61 20.32 7.98
N PRO A 135 -11.61 21.23 7.82
CA PRO A 135 -12.32 21.88 8.91
C PRO A 135 -13.46 20.99 9.49
N ARG A 136 -13.15 19.72 9.70
CA ARG A 136 -14.05 18.72 10.29
C ARG A 136 -13.31 17.96 11.39
N LYS A 137 -14.06 17.41 12.34
CA LYS A 137 -13.51 16.74 13.51
C LYS A 137 -12.82 15.44 13.17
N HIS A 138 -13.45 14.58 12.37
CA HIS A 138 -12.94 13.27 11.95
C HIS A 138 -12.59 13.29 10.47
N VAL A 139 -11.41 12.74 10.13
CA VAL A 139 -10.93 12.67 8.76
C VAL A 139 -10.33 11.27 8.51
N ASP A 140 -10.75 10.64 7.42
CA ASP A 140 -10.19 9.38 6.93
C ASP A 140 -9.53 9.63 5.56
N HIS A 141 -8.32 9.12 5.40
CA HIS A 141 -7.62 9.01 4.14
C HIS A 141 -7.36 7.55 3.84
N MET A 142 -7.95 7.02 2.77
CA MET A 142 -7.89 5.62 2.40
C MET A 142 -7.46 5.44 0.95
N HIS A 143 -6.94 4.24 0.64
CA HIS A 143 -6.48 3.84 -0.69
C HIS A 143 -7.33 2.68 -1.25
N PRO A 144 -8.64 2.86 -1.46
CA PRO A 144 -9.52 1.79 -1.91
C PRO A 144 -9.37 1.52 -3.40
N ASP A 145 -9.20 0.26 -3.79
CA ASP A 145 -9.02 -0.18 -5.17
C ASP A 145 -10.03 0.43 -6.14
N ALA A 146 -11.32 0.42 -5.77
CA ALA A 146 -12.39 0.94 -6.63
C ALA A 146 -12.30 2.45 -6.84
N VAL A 147 -11.91 3.23 -5.80
CA VAL A 147 -11.79 4.68 -5.95
C VAL A 147 -10.49 5.06 -6.67
N ILE A 148 -9.38 4.35 -6.39
CA ILE A 148 -8.12 4.58 -7.12
C ILE A 148 -8.28 4.21 -8.60
N ALA A 149 -9.08 3.20 -8.94
CA ALA A 149 -9.39 2.87 -10.33
C ALA A 149 -10.08 4.04 -11.08
N ILE A 150 -10.96 4.78 -10.39
CA ILE A 150 -11.53 6.03 -10.91
C ILE A 150 -10.45 7.11 -11.02
N ALA A 151 -9.65 7.27 -9.95
CA ALA A 151 -8.61 8.29 -9.85
C ALA A 151 -7.47 8.13 -10.86
N ALA A 152 -7.19 6.88 -11.29
CA ALA A 152 -6.16 6.53 -12.27
C ALA A 152 -6.70 6.40 -13.72
N ALA A 153 -7.92 6.79 -13.97
CA ALA A 153 -8.51 6.85 -15.30
C ALA A 153 -8.20 8.18 -16.00
N ALA A 154 -7.95 8.17 -17.29
CA ALA A 154 -7.62 9.38 -18.07
C ALA A 154 -8.68 10.50 -17.97
N ASN A 155 -9.92 10.16 -17.70
CA ASN A 155 -11.03 11.08 -17.49
C ASN A 155 -11.54 11.06 -16.03
N SER A 156 -10.64 10.88 -15.06
CA SER A 156 -10.95 10.69 -13.63
C SER A 156 -11.88 11.76 -13.04
N GLN A 157 -11.68 13.03 -13.39
CA GLN A 157 -12.54 14.14 -12.97
C GLN A 157 -13.98 13.98 -13.43
N ALA A 158 -14.17 13.63 -14.71
CA ALA A 158 -15.50 13.42 -15.28
C ALA A 158 -16.20 12.21 -14.66
N LEU A 159 -15.47 11.11 -14.45
CA LEU A 159 -15.98 9.91 -13.79
C LEU A 159 -16.36 10.19 -12.32
N THR A 160 -15.53 10.92 -11.59
CA THR A 160 -15.84 11.33 -10.21
C THR A 160 -17.16 12.10 -10.16
N ARG A 161 -17.37 13.05 -11.07
CA ARG A 161 -18.60 13.82 -11.15
C ARG A 161 -19.81 12.97 -11.58
N GLU A 162 -19.63 12.04 -12.53
CA GLU A 162 -20.68 11.10 -12.96
C GLU A 162 -21.17 10.24 -11.80
N ILE A 163 -20.23 9.72 -11.00
CA ILE A 163 -20.52 8.75 -9.93
C ILE A 163 -21.11 9.43 -8.70
N TYR A 164 -20.53 10.56 -8.29
CA TYR A 164 -20.80 11.16 -6.98
C TYR A 164 -21.55 12.48 -7.03
N GLY A 165 -21.67 13.12 -8.21
CA GLY A 165 -22.22 14.47 -8.33
C GLY A 165 -21.37 15.49 -7.60
N ASP A 166 -22.01 16.46 -6.96
CA ASP A 166 -21.34 17.56 -6.24
C ASP A 166 -21.02 17.22 -4.76
N ASN A 167 -21.34 16.00 -4.32
CA ASN A 167 -21.11 15.58 -2.93
C ASN A 167 -19.65 15.21 -2.65
N ILE A 168 -18.92 14.81 -3.69
CA ILE A 168 -17.52 14.41 -3.62
C ILE A 168 -16.75 15.18 -4.68
N GLY A 169 -15.70 15.87 -4.24
CA GLY A 169 -14.85 16.62 -5.14
C GLY A 169 -13.78 15.77 -5.83
N TRP A 170 -13.02 16.44 -6.66
CA TRP A 170 -11.85 15.89 -7.31
C TRP A 170 -10.72 16.93 -7.28
N LEU A 171 -9.51 16.48 -6.93
CA LEU A 171 -8.30 17.30 -7.01
C LEU A 171 -7.29 16.63 -7.94
N PRO A 172 -6.59 17.41 -8.79
CA PRO A 172 -5.55 16.87 -9.66
C PRO A 172 -4.39 16.32 -8.85
N TRP A 173 -3.56 15.51 -9.52
CA TRP A 173 -2.36 14.94 -8.90
C TRP A 173 -1.50 16.02 -8.23
N LYS A 174 -1.16 15.76 -7.01
CA LYS A 174 -0.18 16.50 -6.23
C LYS A 174 0.53 15.53 -5.30
N ARG A 175 1.85 15.63 -5.19
CA ARG A 175 2.62 14.85 -4.22
C ARG A 175 2.02 15.03 -2.83
N PRO A 176 1.85 13.92 -2.04
CA PRO A 176 1.39 14.02 -0.66
C PRO A 176 2.32 14.93 0.16
N GLY A 177 1.78 15.96 0.79
CA GLY A 177 2.60 16.91 1.53
C GLY A 177 1.82 18.14 1.99
N TYR A 178 2.56 19.16 2.36
CA TYR A 178 2.01 20.37 2.95
C TYR A 178 1.08 21.14 2.00
N GLU A 179 1.52 21.29 0.74
CA GLU A 179 0.76 21.99 -0.30
C GLU A 179 -0.59 21.33 -0.56
N LEU A 180 -0.63 19.99 -0.64
CA LEU A 180 -1.89 19.27 -0.79
C LEU A 180 -2.82 19.50 0.41
N GLY A 181 -2.28 19.67 1.61
CA GLY A 181 -3.06 20.06 2.80
C GLY A 181 -3.75 21.42 2.64
N LEU A 182 -3.05 22.42 2.07
CA LEU A 182 -3.62 23.73 1.77
C LEU A 182 -4.69 23.65 0.66
N TRP A 183 -4.50 22.82 -0.34
CA TRP A 183 -5.49 22.58 -1.39
C TRP A 183 -6.77 21.94 -0.83
N LEU A 184 -6.62 20.97 0.08
CA LEU A 184 -7.77 20.35 0.76
C LEU A 184 -8.54 21.36 1.61
N GLU A 185 -7.84 22.21 2.34
CA GLU A 185 -8.49 23.29 3.10
C GLU A 185 -9.29 24.20 2.18
N LYS A 186 -8.64 24.70 1.13
CA LYS A 186 -9.31 25.56 0.14
C LYS A 186 -10.52 24.88 -0.47
N PHE A 187 -10.37 23.59 -0.86
CA PHE A 187 -11.49 22.82 -1.39
C PHE A 187 -12.66 22.75 -0.40
N CYS A 188 -12.40 22.49 0.89
CA CYS A 188 -13.44 22.42 1.91
C CYS A 188 -14.14 23.76 2.12
N VAL A 189 -13.41 24.88 2.05
CA VAL A 189 -13.98 26.24 2.16
C VAL A 189 -14.87 26.55 0.97
N ASP A 190 -14.41 26.24 -0.24
CA ASP A 190 -15.14 26.48 -1.48
C ASP A 190 -16.37 25.55 -1.64
N ASN A 191 -16.32 24.35 -1.02
CA ASN A 191 -17.34 23.32 -1.14
C ASN A 191 -17.82 22.82 0.26
N PRO A 192 -18.50 23.66 1.07
CA PRO A 192 -18.81 23.33 2.46
C PRO A 192 -19.77 22.14 2.65
N LYS A 193 -20.47 21.72 1.59
CA LYS A 193 -21.37 20.56 1.57
C LYS A 193 -20.68 19.26 1.16
N ALA A 194 -19.46 19.32 0.64
CA ALA A 194 -18.74 18.12 0.23
C ALA A 194 -18.42 17.24 1.44
N ARG A 195 -18.55 15.93 1.24
CA ARG A 195 -18.29 14.88 2.24
C ARG A 195 -16.93 14.21 2.06
N GLY A 196 -16.25 14.51 0.98
CA GLY A 196 -14.96 13.92 0.63
C GLY A 196 -14.43 14.42 -0.70
N VAL A 197 -13.26 13.93 -1.07
CA VAL A 197 -12.57 14.27 -2.32
C VAL A 197 -11.78 13.07 -2.84
N VAL A 198 -11.88 12.82 -4.13
CA VAL A 198 -11.00 11.89 -4.86
C VAL A 198 -9.74 12.65 -5.26
N LEU A 199 -8.58 12.12 -4.91
CA LEU A 199 -7.29 12.63 -5.34
C LEU A 199 -6.82 11.84 -6.56
N GLU A 200 -6.58 12.52 -7.68
CA GLU A 200 -6.08 11.90 -8.91
C GLU A 200 -4.82 11.07 -8.62
N SER A 201 -4.77 9.84 -9.13
CA SER A 201 -3.65 8.90 -8.97
C SER A 201 -3.19 8.70 -7.51
N HIS A 202 -4.08 8.84 -6.51
CA HIS A 202 -3.69 8.75 -5.12
C HIS A 202 -4.71 7.96 -4.28
N GLY A 203 -5.88 8.52 -4.00
CA GLY A 203 -6.83 7.89 -3.10
C GLY A 203 -8.04 8.76 -2.75
N LEU A 204 -8.59 8.55 -1.56
CA LEU A 204 -9.82 9.13 -1.08
C LEU A 204 -9.60 9.83 0.27
N PHE A 205 -10.09 11.07 0.40
CA PHE A 205 -10.31 11.72 1.69
C PHE A 205 -11.81 11.85 1.96
N THR A 206 -12.19 11.56 3.20
CA THR A 206 -13.56 11.72 3.70
C THR A 206 -13.54 12.34 5.08
N TRP A 207 -14.65 12.96 5.49
CA TRP A 207 -14.73 13.65 6.77
C TRP A 207 -16.16 13.76 7.29
N ALA A 208 -16.28 13.88 8.63
CA ALA A 208 -17.52 14.21 9.33
C ALA A 208 -17.22 14.85 10.70
N ASP A 209 -18.29 15.27 11.39
CA ASP A 209 -18.16 15.85 12.73
C ASP A 209 -18.31 14.79 13.85
N ASP A 210 -18.67 13.56 13.53
CA ASP A 210 -18.66 12.40 14.43
C ASP A 210 -18.02 11.17 13.78
N ALA A 211 -17.58 10.21 14.61
CA ALA A 211 -16.78 9.06 14.18
C ALA A 211 -17.55 8.05 13.32
N GLU A 212 -18.83 7.78 13.67
CA GLU A 212 -19.68 6.83 12.95
C GLU A 212 -20.02 7.37 11.56
N THR A 213 -20.47 8.62 11.48
CA THR A 213 -20.78 9.28 10.20
C THR A 213 -19.53 9.35 9.29
N CYS A 214 -18.33 9.54 9.85
CA CYS A 214 -17.09 9.54 9.07
C CYS A 214 -16.82 8.14 8.47
N TYR A 215 -16.95 7.09 9.28
CA TYR A 215 -16.83 5.70 8.84
C TYR A 215 -17.86 5.35 7.76
N ASP A 216 -19.15 5.66 8.02
CA ASP A 216 -20.22 5.42 7.07
C ASP A 216 -20.00 6.16 5.73
N THR A 217 -19.55 7.42 5.80
CA THR A 217 -19.22 8.22 4.62
C THR A 217 -18.13 7.53 3.78
N THR A 218 -17.08 7.03 4.40
CA THR A 218 -16.01 6.32 3.72
C THR A 218 -16.54 5.08 3.00
N LEU A 219 -17.33 4.25 3.70
CA LEU A 219 -17.92 3.04 3.12
C LEU A 219 -18.92 3.35 1.99
N ASP A 220 -19.77 4.34 2.18
CA ASP A 220 -20.77 4.75 1.18
C ASP A 220 -20.11 5.14 -0.15
N ILE A 221 -19.04 5.93 -0.08
CA ILE A 221 -18.31 6.40 -1.28
C ILE A 221 -17.66 5.21 -1.99
N ILE A 222 -17.00 4.31 -1.24
CA ILE A 222 -16.36 3.14 -1.82
C ILE A 222 -17.40 2.19 -2.41
N ASN A 223 -18.49 1.91 -1.69
CA ASN A 223 -19.57 1.05 -2.18
C ASN A 223 -20.24 1.61 -3.44
N LYS A 224 -20.39 2.93 -3.52
CA LYS A 224 -20.97 3.57 -4.71
C LYS A 224 -20.05 3.40 -5.94
N ALA A 225 -18.73 3.44 -5.76
CA ALA A 225 -17.79 3.11 -6.83
C ALA A 225 -17.91 1.63 -7.24
N ILE A 226 -17.97 0.71 -6.28
CA ILE A 226 -18.13 -0.73 -6.53
C ILE A 226 -19.40 -0.98 -7.36
N GLU A 227 -20.56 -0.48 -6.92
CA GLU A 227 -21.84 -0.64 -7.58
C GLU A 227 -21.83 -0.04 -9.02
N TRP A 228 -21.16 1.11 -9.18
CA TRP A 228 -21.02 1.74 -10.50
C TRP A 228 -20.18 0.87 -11.45
N PHE A 229 -19.04 0.33 -10.97
CA PHE A 229 -18.22 -0.60 -11.76
C PHE A 229 -18.98 -1.87 -12.12
N GLU A 230 -19.72 -2.47 -11.19
CA GLU A 230 -20.56 -3.65 -11.46
C GLU A 230 -21.52 -3.40 -12.63
N THR A 231 -22.11 -2.21 -12.68
CA THR A 231 -23.03 -1.83 -13.76
C THR A 231 -22.31 -1.55 -15.09
N LYS A 232 -21.19 -0.84 -15.04
CA LYS A 232 -20.50 -0.34 -16.25
C LYS A 232 -19.57 -1.36 -16.90
N SER A 233 -19.10 -2.34 -16.16
CA SER A 233 -18.16 -3.37 -16.64
C SER A 233 -18.77 -4.77 -16.79
N ALA A 234 -20.09 -4.92 -16.56
CA ALA A 234 -20.78 -6.21 -16.57
C ALA A 234 -20.55 -7.05 -17.83
N ASP A 235 -20.54 -6.41 -19.00
CA ASP A 235 -20.40 -7.06 -20.30
C ASP A 235 -18.98 -6.93 -20.89
N LYS A 236 -18.00 -6.48 -20.12
CA LYS A 236 -16.65 -6.24 -20.61
C LYS A 236 -15.69 -7.34 -20.15
N ASN A 237 -14.81 -7.75 -21.05
CA ASN A 237 -13.69 -8.60 -20.71
C ASN A 237 -12.59 -7.75 -20.05
N ALA A 238 -12.19 -8.10 -18.82
CA ALA A 238 -11.05 -7.44 -18.19
C ALA A 238 -9.79 -7.59 -19.05
N PHE A 239 -8.98 -6.53 -19.11
CA PHE A 239 -7.68 -6.50 -19.81
C PHE A 239 -7.76 -7.01 -21.27
N SER A 240 -8.82 -6.64 -22.01
CA SER A 240 -9.10 -7.08 -23.38
C SER A 240 -9.27 -8.61 -23.54
N GLY A 241 -9.51 -9.31 -22.43
CA GLY A 241 -9.73 -10.74 -22.38
C GLY A 241 -8.45 -11.58 -22.27
N ALA A 242 -8.64 -12.88 -22.16
CA ALA A 242 -7.53 -13.83 -22.02
C ALA A 242 -6.73 -13.96 -23.33
N ARG A 243 -5.41 -13.93 -23.22
CA ARG A 243 -4.45 -14.36 -24.25
C ARG A 243 -4.06 -15.82 -24.06
N HIS A 244 -3.91 -16.25 -22.80
CA HIS A 244 -3.50 -17.56 -22.39
C HIS A 244 -4.47 -18.16 -21.38
N THR A 245 -4.46 -19.50 -21.28
CA THR A 245 -5.14 -20.19 -20.19
C THR A 245 -4.16 -20.40 -19.04
N ALA A 246 -4.59 -20.14 -17.80
CA ALA A 246 -3.77 -20.45 -16.64
C ALA A 246 -3.44 -21.94 -16.58
N LEU A 247 -2.18 -22.26 -16.29
CA LEU A 247 -1.75 -23.64 -16.10
C LEU A 247 -2.44 -24.26 -14.88
N PRO A 248 -2.56 -25.62 -14.84
CA PRO A 248 -3.10 -26.30 -13.66
C PRO A 248 -2.33 -25.95 -12.38
N PRO A 249 -2.97 -25.86 -11.20
CA PRO A 249 -2.33 -25.40 -9.95
C PRO A 249 -1.01 -26.11 -9.62
N ALA A 250 -0.97 -27.44 -9.72
CA ALA A 250 0.24 -28.22 -9.46
C ALA A 250 1.39 -27.85 -10.43
N ARG A 251 1.07 -27.51 -11.68
CA ARG A 251 2.06 -27.11 -12.68
C ARG A 251 2.58 -25.70 -12.38
N ARG A 252 1.68 -24.77 -12.00
CA ARG A 252 2.08 -23.41 -11.58
C ARG A 252 3.02 -23.43 -10.39
N GLN A 253 2.69 -24.18 -9.34
CA GLN A 253 3.53 -24.35 -8.16
C GLN A 253 4.90 -24.96 -8.51
N LYS A 254 4.93 -25.97 -9.39
CA LYS A 254 6.20 -26.59 -9.83
C LYS A 254 7.09 -25.58 -10.55
N ILE A 255 6.53 -24.82 -11.51
CA ILE A 255 7.29 -23.81 -12.26
C ILE A 255 7.78 -22.70 -11.32
N ALA A 256 6.94 -22.20 -10.42
CA ALA A 256 7.34 -21.21 -9.43
C ALA A 256 8.47 -21.74 -8.52
N ALA A 257 8.40 -23.01 -8.09
CA ALA A 257 9.43 -23.65 -7.29
C ALA A 257 10.76 -23.82 -8.05
N ASP A 258 10.73 -24.03 -9.35
CA ASP A 258 11.92 -24.15 -10.19
C ASP A 258 12.58 -22.79 -10.49
N LEU A 259 11.76 -21.72 -10.71
CA LEU A 259 12.24 -20.38 -11.03
C LEU A 259 12.71 -19.61 -9.80
N MET A 260 12.02 -19.75 -8.66
CA MET A 260 12.26 -18.95 -7.47
C MET A 260 13.70 -19.03 -6.93
N PRO A 261 14.37 -20.19 -6.83
CA PRO A 261 15.76 -20.26 -6.38
C PRO A 261 16.73 -19.55 -7.32
N ALA A 262 16.51 -19.63 -8.63
CA ALA A 262 17.34 -18.96 -9.63
C ALA A 262 17.22 -17.44 -9.53
N ILE A 263 15.98 -16.91 -9.51
CA ILE A 263 15.73 -15.48 -9.33
C ILE A 263 16.32 -15.01 -7.99
N ARG A 264 16.05 -15.74 -6.91
CA ARG A 264 16.60 -15.46 -5.57
C ARG A 264 18.11 -15.34 -5.59
N GLY A 265 18.81 -16.23 -6.30
CA GLY A 265 20.26 -16.17 -6.45
C GLY A 265 20.74 -14.90 -7.12
N MET A 266 20.04 -14.45 -8.15
CA MET A 266 20.37 -13.23 -8.90
C MET A 266 20.11 -11.94 -8.10
N VAL A 267 19.03 -11.90 -7.31
CA VAL A 267 18.63 -10.69 -6.55
C VAL A 267 19.21 -10.61 -5.14
N SER A 268 19.85 -11.68 -4.65
CA SER A 268 20.52 -11.72 -3.34
C SER A 268 21.96 -11.23 -3.45
N GLY A 269 22.14 -9.90 -3.57
CA GLY A 269 23.45 -9.26 -3.58
C GLY A 269 23.99 -8.98 -2.17
N LYS A 270 23.83 -7.75 -1.68
CA LYS A 270 24.24 -7.33 -0.34
C LYS A 270 23.42 -8.01 0.78
N HIS A 271 22.20 -8.39 0.48
CA HIS A 271 21.26 -9.02 1.41
C HIS A 271 20.66 -10.28 0.80
N HIS A 272 20.40 -11.28 1.63
CA HIS A 272 19.61 -12.43 1.20
C HIS A 272 18.15 -12.02 1.04
N MET A 273 17.55 -12.43 -0.07
CA MET A 273 16.13 -12.18 -0.35
C MET A 273 15.29 -13.42 -0.09
N VAL A 274 14.02 -13.22 0.23
CA VAL A 274 13.00 -14.26 0.36
C VAL A 274 11.93 -14.01 -0.68
N GLY A 275 11.47 -15.08 -1.36
CA GLY A 275 10.41 -15.02 -2.34
C GLY A 275 9.03 -15.30 -1.74
N HIS A 276 8.01 -14.70 -2.34
CA HIS A 276 6.60 -15.01 -2.12
C HIS A 276 5.94 -15.25 -3.47
N PHE A 277 5.20 -16.34 -3.61
CA PHE A 277 4.43 -16.70 -4.81
C PHE A 277 2.95 -16.44 -4.57
N ASP A 278 2.30 -15.84 -5.55
CA ASP A 278 0.87 -15.55 -5.58
C ASP A 278 0.28 -16.00 -6.93
N ASP A 279 -0.68 -16.91 -6.90
CA ASP A 279 -1.45 -17.39 -8.04
C ASP A 279 -2.96 -17.22 -7.80
N SER A 280 -3.33 -16.16 -7.07
CA SER A 280 -4.73 -15.77 -6.86
C SER A 280 -5.45 -15.43 -8.17
N ASP A 281 -6.77 -15.48 -8.15
CA ASP A 281 -7.61 -15.24 -9.34
C ASP A 281 -7.30 -13.90 -10.01
N ALA A 282 -7.11 -12.82 -9.23
CA ALA A 282 -6.79 -11.49 -9.75
C ALA A 282 -5.44 -11.47 -10.48
N VAL A 283 -4.42 -12.12 -9.90
CA VAL A 283 -3.09 -12.25 -10.49
C VAL A 283 -3.16 -13.09 -11.76
N LEU A 284 -3.84 -14.23 -11.72
CA LEU A 284 -3.96 -15.14 -12.88
C LEU A 284 -4.72 -14.47 -14.04
N GLU A 285 -5.82 -13.74 -13.74
CA GLU A 285 -6.54 -13.00 -14.77
C GLU A 285 -5.62 -11.99 -15.48
N PHE A 286 -4.79 -11.27 -14.72
CA PHE A 286 -3.86 -10.31 -15.26
C PHE A 286 -2.74 -10.95 -16.08
N VAL A 287 -2.01 -11.93 -15.51
CA VAL A 287 -0.85 -12.55 -16.20
C VAL A 287 -1.24 -13.44 -17.39
N CYS A 288 -2.52 -13.79 -17.52
CA CYS A 288 -3.06 -14.50 -18.68
C CYS A 288 -3.69 -13.57 -19.72
N SER A 289 -3.74 -12.26 -19.49
CA SER A 289 -4.50 -11.31 -20.32
C SER A 289 -3.71 -10.79 -21.52
N ARG A 290 -4.45 -10.18 -22.47
CA ARG A 290 -3.86 -9.54 -23.67
C ARG A 290 -3.10 -8.26 -23.33
N ASP A 291 -3.57 -7.50 -22.35
CA ASP A 291 -3.03 -6.17 -22.03
C ASP A 291 -1.96 -6.20 -20.94
N MET A 292 -1.61 -7.38 -20.38
CA MET A 292 -0.67 -7.51 -19.25
C MET A 292 0.64 -6.78 -19.48
N GLU A 293 1.30 -7.01 -20.62
CA GLU A 293 2.60 -6.41 -20.92
C GLU A 293 2.52 -4.87 -21.07
N ALA A 294 1.48 -4.39 -21.76
CA ALA A 294 1.26 -2.97 -21.98
C ALA A 294 0.95 -2.23 -20.66
N LEU A 295 0.07 -2.80 -19.83
CA LEU A 295 -0.28 -2.22 -18.53
C LEU A 295 0.87 -2.29 -17.53
N ALA A 296 1.61 -3.40 -17.48
CA ALA A 296 2.79 -3.55 -16.65
C ALA A 296 3.88 -2.50 -17.00
N ALA A 297 4.03 -2.19 -18.29
CA ALA A 297 4.98 -1.18 -18.76
C ALA A 297 4.60 0.26 -18.36
N LEU A 298 3.31 0.56 -18.13
CA LEU A 298 2.85 1.87 -17.65
C LEU A 298 3.23 2.12 -16.17
N GLY A 299 3.49 1.05 -15.42
CA GLY A 299 3.76 1.15 -13.99
C GLY A 299 2.50 1.32 -13.15
N THR A 300 2.68 1.67 -11.89
CA THR A 300 1.57 1.85 -10.93
C THR A 300 1.13 3.31 -10.85
N SER A 301 -0.01 3.57 -10.21
CA SER A 301 -0.61 4.91 -10.14
C SER A 301 -0.70 5.48 -8.73
N CYS A 302 -0.43 4.68 -7.68
CA CYS A 302 -0.57 5.14 -6.29
C CYS A 302 0.80 5.37 -5.65
N PRO A 303 1.01 6.47 -4.89
CA PRO A 303 2.29 6.79 -4.24
C PRO A 303 2.87 5.66 -3.39
N ASP A 304 2.04 4.96 -2.64
CA ASP A 304 2.46 3.88 -1.74
C ASP A 304 3.19 2.73 -2.45
N HIS A 305 2.96 2.56 -3.76
CA HIS A 305 3.46 1.42 -4.52
C HIS A 305 4.97 1.52 -4.76
N PHE A 306 5.50 2.69 -5.10
CA PHE A 306 6.86 2.85 -5.63
C PHE A 306 7.97 2.37 -4.68
N LEU A 307 7.77 2.53 -3.37
CA LEU A 307 8.69 2.02 -2.35
C LEU A 307 8.60 0.50 -2.16
N ARG A 308 7.50 -0.13 -2.60
CA ARG A 308 7.21 -1.55 -2.38
C ARG A 308 7.40 -2.41 -3.62
N THR A 309 6.98 -1.91 -4.79
CA THR A 309 6.97 -2.67 -6.05
C THR A 309 7.95 -2.12 -7.09
N LYS A 310 8.55 -0.96 -6.82
CA LYS A 310 9.24 -0.11 -7.80
C LYS A 310 8.30 0.35 -8.92
N ILE A 311 8.88 1.10 -9.88
CA ILE A 311 8.09 1.69 -10.97
C ILE A 311 7.45 0.63 -11.88
N ARG A 312 8.13 -0.52 -12.12
CA ARG A 312 7.66 -1.57 -13.05
C ARG A 312 8.03 -2.95 -12.54
N PRO A 313 7.24 -4.00 -12.88
CA PRO A 313 7.62 -5.40 -12.68
C PRO A 313 8.57 -5.86 -13.80
N LEU A 314 9.20 -7.03 -13.60
CA LEU A 314 9.82 -7.80 -14.66
C LEU A 314 8.83 -8.85 -15.16
N VAL A 315 8.55 -8.88 -16.46
CA VAL A 315 7.78 -9.95 -17.10
C VAL A 315 8.75 -11.06 -17.50
N VAL A 316 8.51 -12.27 -17.00
CA VAL A 316 9.33 -13.45 -17.29
C VAL A 316 8.93 -14.02 -18.64
N ASP A 317 9.90 -14.28 -19.52
CA ASP A 317 9.67 -14.90 -20.81
C ASP A 317 9.39 -16.41 -20.63
N LEU A 318 8.10 -16.74 -20.53
CA LEU A 318 7.59 -18.12 -20.47
C LEU A 318 6.35 -18.22 -21.34
N ASP A 319 6.39 -19.14 -22.33
CA ASP A 319 5.19 -19.50 -23.08
C ASP A 319 4.33 -20.49 -22.26
N PRO A 320 3.16 -20.10 -21.76
CA PRO A 320 2.33 -21.02 -20.97
C PRO A 320 1.69 -22.12 -21.79
N GLU A 321 1.62 -22.02 -23.12
CA GLU A 321 1.08 -23.07 -23.98
C GLU A 321 2.10 -24.19 -24.21
N ASN A 322 3.40 -23.84 -24.17
CA ASN A 322 4.50 -24.80 -24.29
C ASN A 322 5.62 -24.45 -23.28
N PRO A 323 5.41 -24.60 -21.97
CA PRO A 323 6.30 -24.07 -20.94
C PRO A 323 7.65 -24.82 -20.91
N ASP A 324 8.70 -24.18 -21.43
CA ASP A 324 10.08 -24.64 -21.34
C ASP A 324 10.81 -23.89 -20.22
N VAL A 325 10.78 -24.46 -19.02
CA VAL A 325 11.43 -23.88 -17.83
C VAL A 325 12.94 -23.82 -18.00
N ALA A 326 13.56 -24.75 -18.74
CA ALA A 326 15.00 -24.75 -18.94
C ALA A 326 15.44 -23.60 -19.87
N ALA A 327 14.68 -23.33 -20.92
CA ALA A 327 14.91 -22.18 -21.78
C ALA A 327 14.69 -20.86 -21.02
N THR A 328 13.61 -20.76 -20.24
CA THR A 328 13.34 -19.60 -19.37
C THR A 328 14.49 -19.35 -18.40
N LEU A 329 14.95 -20.38 -17.67
CA LEU A 329 16.08 -20.27 -16.74
C LEU A 329 17.39 -19.80 -17.44
N LYS A 330 17.61 -20.22 -18.68
CA LYS A 330 18.77 -19.81 -19.47
C LYS A 330 18.70 -18.33 -19.88
N GLY A 331 17.53 -17.82 -20.23
CA GLY A 331 17.33 -16.42 -20.64
C GLY A 331 17.18 -15.43 -19.45
N LEU A 332 16.86 -15.94 -18.27
CA LEU A 332 16.57 -15.11 -17.10
C LEU A 332 17.70 -14.18 -16.67
N PRO A 333 19.01 -14.55 -16.71
CA PRO A 333 20.10 -13.63 -16.39
C PRO A 333 20.12 -12.39 -17.29
N ASP A 334 19.88 -12.55 -18.59
CA ASP A 334 19.86 -11.44 -19.55
C ASP A 334 18.63 -10.54 -19.30
N ALA A 335 17.47 -11.12 -19.00
CA ALA A 335 16.27 -10.34 -18.65
C ALA A 335 16.47 -9.52 -17.37
N VAL A 336 17.10 -10.09 -16.34
CA VAL A 336 17.42 -9.39 -15.10
C VAL A 336 18.46 -8.30 -15.33
N ALA A 337 19.47 -8.53 -16.18
CA ALA A 337 20.47 -7.52 -16.54
C ALA A 337 19.82 -6.35 -17.28
N ALA A 338 18.99 -6.62 -18.28
CA ALA A 338 18.25 -5.59 -19.01
C ALA A 338 17.31 -4.77 -18.10
N TYR A 339 16.66 -5.42 -17.15
CA TYR A 339 15.84 -4.70 -16.15
C TYR A 339 16.69 -3.73 -15.31
N ARG A 340 17.85 -4.18 -14.82
CA ARG A 340 18.79 -3.34 -14.04
C ARG A 340 19.26 -2.13 -14.81
N GLU A 341 19.61 -2.32 -16.08
CA GLU A 341 20.02 -1.23 -16.99
C GLU A 341 18.89 -0.24 -17.21
N GLY A 342 17.66 -0.73 -17.45
CA GLY A 342 16.47 0.09 -17.58
C GLY A 342 16.14 0.89 -16.32
N TYR A 343 16.30 0.28 -15.14
CA TYR A 343 16.09 0.95 -13.86
C TYR A 343 17.19 2.00 -13.59
N ALA A 344 18.45 1.71 -13.90
CA ALA A 344 19.54 2.68 -13.79
C ALA A 344 19.33 3.87 -14.74
N ALA A 345 18.89 3.61 -15.97
CA ALA A 345 18.56 4.66 -16.92
C ALA A 345 17.39 5.55 -16.45
N TYR A 346 16.36 4.95 -15.83
CA TYR A 346 15.26 5.69 -15.18
C TYR A 346 15.78 6.58 -14.06
N TYR A 347 16.63 6.05 -13.17
CA TYR A 347 17.25 6.83 -12.11
C TYR A 347 18.04 8.02 -12.67
N GLU A 348 18.90 7.82 -13.66
CA GLU A 348 19.73 8.90 -14.25
C GLU A 348 18.90 9.97 -14.98
N ARG A 349 17.75 9.59 -15.57
CA ARG A 349 16.86 10.57 -16.24
C ARG A 349 16.10 11.46 -15.26
N CYS A 350 15.73 10.91 -14.09
CA CYS A 350 14.80 11.59 -13.19
C CYS A 350 15.49 12.20 -11.97
N ARG A 351 16.75 11.84 -11.65
CA ARG A 351 17.43 12.30 -10.43
C ARG A 351 17.64 13.80 -10.41
N HIS A 352 17.50 14.37 -9.22
CA HIS A 352 17.90 15.73 -8.85
C HIS A 352 19.33 15.74 -8.29
N GLU A 353 19.91 16.94 -8.07
CA GLU A 353 21.28 17.07 -7.52
C GLU A 353 21.41 16.47 -6.11
N ASP A 354 20.36 16.57 -5.30
CA ASP A 354 20.30 16.11 -3.92
C ASP A 354 19.64 14.74 -3.75
N SER A 355 19.29 14.06 -4.84
CA SER A 355 18.63 12.73 -4.77
C SER A 355 19.49 11.72 -4.02
N PRO A 356 18.88 10.86 -3.19
CA PRO A 356 19.57 9.73 -2.58
C PRO A 356 20.24 8.85 -3.64
N ALA A 357 21.30 8.14 -3.25
CA ALA A 357 21.97 7.19 -4.14
C ALA A 357 20.97 6.13 -4.66
N MET A 358 21.19 5.68 -5.89
CA MET A 358 20.37 4.65 -6.51
C MET A 358 20.25 3.42 -5.60
N ARG A 359 19.02 2.97 -5.37
CA ARG A 359 18.71 1.77 -4.62
C ARG A 359 19.08 0.51 -5.41
N ASP A 360 18.95 -0.65 -4.77
CA ASP A 360 19.12 -1.94 -5.43
C ASP A 360 18.34 -1.97 -6.76
N PRO A 361 18.98 -2.19 -7.93
CA PRO A 361 18.31 -2.10 -9.23
C PRO A 361 17.47 -3.34 -9.59
N ASN A 362 17.42 -4.37 -8.73
CA ASN A 362 16.66 -5.57 -9.00
C ASN A 362 15.15 -5.33 -8.99
N ALA A 363 14.40 -6.05 -9.81
CA ALA A 363 12.95 -6.08 -9.73
C ALA A 363 12.49 -6.67 -8.40
N VAL A 364 11.41 -6.11 -7.87
CA VAL A 364 10.70 -6.66 -6.71
C VAL A 364 9.61 -7.65 -7.15
N VAL A 365 8.95 -7.35 -8.26
CA VAL A 365 7.81 -8.09 -8.79
C VAL A 365 8.20 -8.77 -10.10
N TYR A 366 7.92 -10.06 -10.20
CA TYR A 366 8.11 -10.91 -11.38
C TYR A 366 6.76 -11.47 -11.81
N LEU A 367 6.29 -11.09 -13.00
CA LEU A 367 5.05 -11.60 -13.59
C LEU A 367 5.39 -12.77 -14.51
N ILE A 368 4.71 -13.88 -14.35
CA ILE A 368 4.96 -15.12 -15.10
C ILE A 368 3.67 -15.49 -15.83
N PRO A 369 3.61 -15.32 -17.17
CA PRO A 369 2.42 -15.66 -17.96
C PRO A 369 1.91 -17.08 -17.68
N GLY A 370 0.60 -17.22 -17.46
CA GLY A 370 -0.05 -18.51 -17.18
C GLY A 370 0.25 -19.14 -15.81
N VAL A 371 1.16 -18.55 -15.01
CA VAL A 371 1.65 -19.14 -13.75
C VAL A 371 1.25 -18.31 -12.54
N GLY A 372 1.53 -17.01 -12.54
CA GLY A 372 1.29 -16.15 -11.40
C GLY A 372 2.35 -15.05 -11.22
N MET A 373 2.57 -14.64 -9.99
CA MET A 373 3.49 -13.58 -9.60
C MET A 373 4.45 -14.07 -8.51
N ILE A 374 5.71 -13.70 -8.62
CA ILE A 374 6.68 -13.86 -7.53
C ILE A 374 7.18 -12.49 -7.10
N THR A 375 7.23 -12.24 -5.79
CA THR A 375 7.80 -11.01 -5.23
C THR A 375 8.95 -11.34 -4.29
N PHE A 376 9.97 -10.46 -4.26
CA PHE A 376 11.16 -10.64 -3.44
C PHE A 376 11.39 -9.48 -2.50
N ALA A 377 11.75 -9.77 -1.25
CA ALA A 377 12.16 -8.79 -0.27
C ALA A 377 13.13 -9.41 0.76
N LYS A 378 13.63 -8.58 1.67
CA LYS A 378 14.55 -8.98 2.74
C LYS A 378 13.96 -9.94 3.78
N ASP A 379 12.65 -10.05 3.86
CA ASP A 379 11.93 -10.96 4.74
C ASP A 379 10.59 -11.40 4.11
N LYS A 380 10.01 -12.47 4.66
CA LYS A 380 8.78 -13.07 4.11
C LYS A 380 7.56 -12.14 4.20
N ALA A 381 7.44 -11.40 5.28
CA ALA A 381 6.32 -10.48 5.46
C ALA A 381 6.38 -9.34 4.44
N THR A 382 7.56 -8.74 4.24
CA THR A 382 7.76 -7.68 3.24
C THR A 382 7.55 -8.20 1.82
N ALA A 383 8.00 -9.42 1.49
CA ALA A 383 7.77 -10.01 0.17
C ALA A 383 6.26 -10.20 -0.10
N ARG A 384 5.52 -10.76 0.86
CA ARG A 384 4.06 -10.88 0.79
C ARG A 384 3.36 -9.53 0.63
N ILE A 385 3.76 -8.54 1.44
CA ILE A 385 3.19 -7.18 1.38
C ILE A 385 3.43 -6.55 -0.01
N SER A 386 4.63 -6.72 -0.60
CA SER A 386 4.89 -6.24 -1.96
C SER A 386 3.98 -6.90 -2.99
N GLY A 387 3.64 -8.19 -2.80
CA GLY A 387 2.64 -8.89 -3.62
C GLY A 387 1.25 -8.28 -3.46
N GLU A 388 0.81 -8.02 -2.23
CA GLU A 388 -0.49 -7.37 -1.95
C GLU A 388 -0.60 -6.00 -2.63
N PHE A 389 0.47 -5.19 -2.60
CA PHE A 389 0.52 -3.90 -3.29
C PHE A 389 0.40 -4.04 -4.80
N TYR A 390 1.06 -5.04 -5.39
CA TYR A 390 0.94 -5.23 -6.83
C TYR A 390 -0.41 -5.82 -7.24
N THR A 391 -1.03 -6.65 -6.41
CA THR A 391 -2.42 -7.12 -6.59
C THR A 391 -3.40 -5.94 -6.53
N ASN A 392 -3.18 -4.99 -5.61
CA ASN A 392 -3.94 -3.73 -5.60
C ASN A 392 -3.75 -2.96 -6.92
N ALA A 393 -2.52 -2.81 -7.43
CA ALA A 393 -2.28 -2.19 -8.73
C ALA A 393 -3.00 -2.91 -9.88
N ILE A 394 -3.03 -4.25 -9.88
CA ILE A 394 -3.79 -5.06 -10.84
C ILE A 394 -5.29 -4.71 -10.77
N ASN A 395 -5.87 -4.64 -9.58
CA ASN A 395 -7.28 -4.28 -9.40
C ASN A 395 -7.59 -2.86 -9.92
N VAL A 396 -6.69 -1.92 -9.65
CA VAL A 396 -6.78 -0.54 -10.16
C VAL A 396 -6.72 -0.51 -11.69
N MET A 397 -5.73 -1.19 -12.30
CA MET A 397 -5.61 -1.31 -13.76
C MET A 397 -6.88 -1.93 -14.36
N ARG A 398 -7.40 -3.00 -13.74
CA ARG A 398 -8.62 -3.68 -14.17
C ARG A 398 -9.81 -2.74 -14.20
N GLY A 399 -10.03 -2.01 -13.10
CA GLY A 399 -11.14 -1.06 -12.98
C GLY A 399 -11.01 0.08 -14.00
N ALA A 400 -9.87 0.77 -14.01
CA ALA A 400 -9.64 1.90 -14.89
C ALA A 400 -9.77 1.53 -16.38
N SER A 401 -9.15 0.41 -16.80
CA SER A 401 -9.19 -0.06 -18.20
C SER A 401 -10.58 -0.53 -18.63
N SER A 402 -11.44 -0.96 -17.69
CA SER A 402 -12.81 -1.38 -18.02
C SER A 402 -13.72 -0.23 -18.43
N VAL A 403 -13.43 0.99 -18.05
CA VAL A 403 -14.29 2.15 -18.23
C VAL A 403 -13.63 3.31 -19.00
N SER A 404 -12.28 3.33 -19.01
CA SER A 404 -11.48 4.39 -19.62
C SER A 404 -10.10 3.84 -20.02
N THR A 405 -9.13 4.73 -20.22
CA THR A 405 -7.70 4.39 -20.33
C THR A 405 -7.05 4.50 -18.96
N TYR A 406 -6.35 3.45 -18.55
CA TYR A 406 -5.53 3.49 -17.34
C TYR A 406 -4.32 4.42 -17.51
N CYS A 407 -4.04 5.23 -16.50
CA CYS A 407 -2.87 6.09 -16.44
C CYS A 407 -1.99 5.68 -15.25
N GLY A 408 -0.76 5.22 -15.53
CA GLY A 408 0.29 5.14 -14.52
C GLY A 408 0.79 6.53 -14.15
N LEU A 409 1.43 6.67 -12.99
CA LEU A 409 2.05 7.93 -12.61
C LEU A 409 3.23 8.24 -13.55
N PRO A 410 3.42 9.50 -14.01
CA PRO A 410 4.58 9.88 -14.82
C PRO A 410 5.90 9.50 -14.16
N GLU A 411 6.91 9.14 -14.95
CA GLU A 411 8.21 8.65 -14.42
C GLU A 411 8.84 9.62 -13.41
N GLN A 412 8.78 10.94 -13.66
CA GLN A 412 9.33 11.93 -12.75
C GLN A 412 8.60 11.94 -11.41
N GLU A 413 7.27 11.94 -11.44
CA GLU A 413 6.44 11.91 -10.22
C GLU A 413 6.65 10.62 -9.41
N ALA A 414 6.78 9.49 -10.11
CA ALA A 414 7.09 8.20 -9.50
C ALA A 414 8.48 8.23 -8.83
N PHE A 415 9.46 8.84 -9.49
CA PHE A 415 10.81 9.04 -8.97
C PHE A 415 10.81 9.92 -7.72
N ASP A 416 10.09 11.04 -7.76
CA ASP A 416 10.01 12.01 -6.66
C ASP A 416 9.34 11.43 -5.41
N ILE A 417 8.55 10.37 -5.56
CA ILE A 417 8.05 9.55 -4.45
C ILE A 417 9.07 8.49 -4.04
N GLU A 418 9.60 7.71 -4.99
CA GLU A 418 10.51 6.58 -4.69
C GLU A 418 11.81 7.06 -4.01
N TYR A 419 12.35 8.19 -4.44
CA TYR A 419 13.61 8.77 -3.96
C TYR A 419 13.42 10.00 -3.06
N TRP A 420 12.22 10.18 -2.53
CA TRP A 420 11.95 11.28 -1.62
C TRP A 420 12.82 11.24 -0.37
N LEU A 421 13.48 12.35 -0.04
CA LEU A 421 14.39 12.45 1.12
C LEU A 421 13.71 12.09 2.44
N LEU A 422 12.43 12.41 2.59
CA LEU A 422 11.66 12.06 3.79
C LEU A 422 11.42 10.53 3.90
N GLU A 423 11.21 9.85 2.78
CA GLU A 423 11.11 8.39 2.78
C GLU A 423 12.48 7.73 3.02
N GLU A 424 13.55 8.29 2.47
CA GLU A 424 14.91 7.83 2.77
C GLU A 424 15.24 7.95 4.26
N ALA A 425 14.89 9.07 4.89
CA ALA A 425 15.07 9.26 6.33
C ALA A 425 14.28 8.22 7.18
N LYS A 426 13.11 7.77 6.72
CA LYS A 426 12.37 6.66 7.35
C LYS A 426 13.11 5.33 7.19
N LEU A 427 13.61 5.04 5.99
CA LEU A 427 14.36 3.80 5.71
C LEU A 427 15.63 3.70 6.56
N GLN A 428 16.36 4.80 6.74
CA GLN A 428 17.57 4.86 7.57
C GLN A 428 17.30 4.62 9.06
N ARG A 429 16.11 4.97 9.56
CA ARG A 429 15.68 4.74 10.94
C ARG A 429 15.17 3.32 11.19
N MET A 430 14.99 2.50 10.16
CA MET A 430 14.54 1.12 10.34
C MET A 430 15.54 0.30 11.13
N PRO A 431 15.08 -0.64 11.97
CA PRO A 431 15.98 -1.53 12.69
C PRO A 431 16.93 -2.26 11.74
N LYS A 432 18.19 -2.43 12.14
CA LYS A 432 19.16 -3.22 11.38
C LYS A 432 18.62 -4.65 11.20
N PRO A 433 18.90 -5.28 10.04
CA PRO A 433 18.54 -6.67 9.82
C PRO A 433 19.08 -7.57 10.93
N LYS A 434 18.25 -8.51 11.37
CA LYS A 434 18.65 -9.52 12.35
C LYS A 434 19.68 -10.48 11.73
N SER A 435 20.37 -11.25 12.57
CA SER A 435 21.52 -12.09 12.18
C SER A 435 21.21 -13.12 11.09
N LEU A 436 19.97 -13.64 11.05
CA LEU A 436 19.49 -14.62 10.08
C LEU A 436 18.48 -14.04 9.10
N ALA A 437 18.35 -12.72 8.97
CA ALA A 437 17.44 -12.09 8.05
C ALA A 437 17.66 -12.58 6.61
N GLY A 438 16.56 -12.91 5.91
CA GLY A 438 16.60 -13.45 4.54
C GLY A 438 17.09 -14.91 4.41
N ARG A 439 17.45 -15.58 5.50
CA ARG A 439 17.81 -17.00 5.50
C ARG A 439 16.56 -17.87 5.51
N ILE A 440 16.66 -19.01 4.85
CA ILE A 440 15.67 -20.09 4.90
C ILE A 440 16.34 -21.26 5.63
N ALA A 441 15.76 -21.66 6.75
CA ALA A 441 16.27 -22.73 7.60
C ALA A 441 15.32 -23.92 7.58
N LEU A 442 15.81 -25.12 7.21
CA LEU A 442 15.09 -26.36 7.35
C LEU A 442 15.47 -27.00 8.69
N VAL A 443 14.50 -27.26 9.54
CA VAL A 443 14.69 -27.90 10.86
C VAL A 443 14.03 -29.26 10.84
N THR A 444 14.83 -30.34 10.78
CA THR A 444 14.37 -31.74 10.90
C THR A 444 14.15 -32.09 12.37
N GLY A 445 13.17 -32.94 12.67
CA GLY A 445 12.73 -33.16 14.05
C GLY A 445 12.06 -31.91 14.64
N GLY A 446 11.45 -31.10 13.79
CA GLY A 446 10.93 -29.76 14.12
C GLY A 446 9.78 -29.73 15.10
N ALA A 447 9.06 -30.85 15.27
CA ALA A 447 8.01 -31.01 16.27
C ALA A 447 8.55 -31.41 17.67
N GLY A 448 9.77 -31.91 17.74
CA GLY A 448 10.41 -32.26 19.02
C GLY A 448 10.90 -31.02 19.80
N GLY A 449 11.14 -31.18 21.10
CA GLY A 449 11.51 -30.07 21.98
C GLY A 449 12.75 -29.28 21.53
N ILE A 450 13.82 -29.96 21.08
CA ILE A 450 15.04 -29.32 20.59
C ILE A 450 14.78 -28.64 19.24
N GLY A 451 14.10 -29.33 18.31
CA GLY A 451 13.78 -28.78 16.98
C GLY A 451 12.89 -27.54 17.08
N SER A 452 11.82 -27.59 17.87
CA SER A 452 10.92 -26.48 18.09
C SER A 452 11.61 -25.25 18.73
N ALA A 453 12.44 -25.46 19.76
CA ALA A 453 13.21 -24.37 20.39
C ALA A 453 14.25 -23.76 19.41
N THR A 454 14.87 -24.60 18.56
CA THR A 454 15.78 -24.13 17.50
C THR A 454 15.03 -23.29 16.48
N ALA A 455 13.86 -23.75 16.04
CA ALA A 455 13.01 -23.04 15.10
C ALA A 455 12.56 -21.67 15.65
N GLU A 456 12.12 -21.63 16.91
CA GLU A 456 11.75 -20.39 17.59
C GLU A 456 12.93 -19.41 17.62
N ARG A 457 14.12 -19.87 17.98
CA ARG A 457 15.31 -19.02 17.97
C ARG A 457 15.64 -18.49 16.59
N PHE A 458 15.55 -19.30 15.54
CA PHE A 458 15.79 -18.88 14.17
C PHE A 458 14.78 -17.84 13.70
N LEU A 459 13.49 -18.00 14.04
CA LEU A 459 12.44 -16.99 13.77
C LEU A 459 12.74 -15.66 14.47
N ARG A 460 13.14 -15.72 15.75
CA ARG A 460 13.53 -14.50 16.51
C ARG A 460 14.72 -13.79 15.86
N GLU A 461 15.64 -14.53 15.26
CA GLU A 461 16.79 -13.98 14.52
C GLU A 461 16.45 -13.59 13.07
N GLY A 462 15.20 -13.73 12.63
CA GLY A 462 14.70 -13.25 11.35
C GLY A 462 14.79 -14.23 10.20
N ALA A 463 15.05 -15.52 10.46
CA ALA A 463 14.99 -16.56 9.44
C ALA A 463 13.53 -16.87 9.04
N CYS A 464 13.35 -17.36 7.82
CA CYS A 464 12.16 -18.08 7.39
C CYS A 464 12.38 -19.57 7.69
N VAL A 465 11.54 -20.18 8.52
CA VAL A 465 11.75 -21.56 9.00
C VAL A 465 10.79 -22.51 8.31
N VAL A 466 11.35 -23.64 7.85
CA VAL A 466 10.60 -24.80 7.35
C VAL A 466 10.80 -25.94 8.34
N LEU A 467 9.72 -26.44 8.94
CA LEU A 467 9.76 -27.58 9.85
C LEU A 467 9.54 -28.87 9.09
N ALA A 468 10.29 -29.92 9.43
CA ALA A 468 10.08 -31.27 8.94
C ALA A 468 10.10 -32.24 10.13
N ASP A 469 9.10 -33.14 10.18
CA ASP A 469 9.01 -34.19 11.19
C ASP A 469 8.27 -35.39 10.63
N ILE A 470 8.46 -36.56 11.24
CA ILE A 470 7.72 -37.79 10.88
C ILE A 470 6.32 -37.81 11.47
N ASP A 471 6.07 -37.10 12.55
CA ASP A 471 4.77 -36.96 13.20
C ASP A 471 4.04 -35.73 12.64
N ALA A 472 3.09 -35.97 11.71
CA ALA A 472 2.34 -34.91 11.05
C ALA A 472 1.45 -34.10 12.00
N ALA A 473 0.88 -34.71 13.06
CA ALA A 473 0.03 -34.05 14.00
C ALA A 473 0.84 -33.13 14.93
N ALA A 474 1.95 -33.62 15.46
CA ALA A 474 2.87 -32.83 16.26
C ALA A 474 3.50 -31.68 15.44
N LEU A 475 3.80 -31.94 14.15
CA LEU A 475 4.32 -30.92 13.24
C LEU A 475 3.33 -29.77 13.01
N ALA A 476 2.05 -30.09 12.81
CA ALA A 476 1.00 -29.07 12.65
C ALA A 476 0.87 -28.22 13.92
N ALA A 477 0.83 -28.85 15.11
CA ALA A 477 0.76 -28.15 16.40
C ALA A 477 1.99 -27.26 16.63
N ALA A 478 3.20 -27.74 16.31
CA ALA A 478 4.43 -26.96 16.43
C ALA A 478 4.41 -25.75 15.48
N ALA A 479 3.94 -25.92 14.25
CA ALA A 479 3.82 -24.84 13.28
C ALA A 479 2.84 -23.75 13.75
N ASP A 480 1.70 -24.14 14.32
CA ASP A 480 0.70 -23.19 14.84
C ASP A 480 1.20 -22.42 16.05
N ASN A 481 1.98 -23.06 16.94
CA ASN A 481 2.60 -22.40 18.10
C ASN A 481 3.71 -21.39 17.72
N LEU A 482 4.30 -21.53 16.53
CA LEU A 482 5.42 -20.69 16.07
C LEU A 482 4.95 -19.56 15.11
N ARG A 483 3.67 -19.51 14.76
CA ARG A 483 3.06 -18.44 13.97
C ARG A 483 2.68 -17.24 14.82
#